data_f18827b420a383b9cca18c7c5e69a2f9
#
_entry.id   f18827b420a383b9cca18c7c5e69a2f9
#
_cell.length_a   1.000
_cell.length_b   1.000
_cell.length_c   1.000
_cell.angle_alpha   90.00
_cell.angle_beta   90.00
_cell.angle_gamma   90.00
#
_symmetry.space_group_name_H-M   'P 1'
#
loop_
_entity.id
_entity.type
_entity.pdbx_description
1 polymer ?
#
loop_
_entity_poly.entity_id
_entity_poly.type
_entity_poly.pdbx_seq_one_letter_code
_entity_poly.pdbx_strand_id
1 'polypeptide(L)'
;MKKLFTLCMGLIAALAIQAQSDFPVQFADKNGNIIADGTTLNITEYEESAFGDIMMRSGIFAKNTTDKDLKVKSKYTISTMNSGTFQTCFPGNCVTRTQVGSYENPEGTLLASVNKDMQTEWLPTKEGSCVVVYQINYFEKNTFGIEKEKDGPKITLNFTYSTTGVVSAKTDKAVSSQTCYDLQGRLLSQPGKGLCVVKTVYTDGTTSTVKRVMK
;
A
#
# COMPACT_ATOMS: atom_id res chain seq x y z
N MET A 1 51.42 -28.16 24.51
CA MET A 1 50.01 -28.55 24.70
C MET A 1 49.16 -27.32 24.43
N LYS A 2 48.65 -27.18 23.21
CA LYS A 2 47.85 -26.03 22.79
C LYS A 2 46.40 -26.43 22.85
N LYS A 3 45.62 -25.81 23.77
CA LYS A 3 44.19 -26.04 23.87
C LYS A 3 43.45 -25.16 22.85
N LEU A 4 42.90 -25.81 21.82
CA LEU A 4 42.05 -25.19 20.82
C LEU A 4 40.64 -24.98 21.44
N PHE A 5 40.26 -23.76 21.70
CA PHE A 5 38.90 -23.38 22.09
C PHE A 5 38.08 -23.15 20.81
N THR A 6 37.27 -24.13 20.43
CA THR A 6 36.30 -23.97 19.32
C THR A 6 35.08 -23.29 19.87
N LEU A 7 34.90 -22.00 19.56
CA LEU A 7 33.70 -21.22 19.85
C LEU A 7 32.62 -21.54 18.81
N CYS A 8 31.68 -22.42 19.12
CA CYS A 8 30.48 -22.63 18.31
C CYS A 8 29.56 -21.42 18.49
N MET A 9 29.60 -20.51 17.53
CA MET A 9 28.66 -19.41 17.41
C MET A 9 27.37 -19.94 16.79
N GLY A 10 26.41 -20.35 17.64
CA GLY A 10 25.08 -20.77 17.22
C GLY A 10 24.32 -19.57 16.66
N LEU A 11 24.14 -19.54 15.34
CA LEU A 11 23.24 -18.61 14.65
C LEU A 11 21.81 -19.03 14.96
N ILE A 12 21.20 -18.42 15.97
CA ILE A 12 19.76 -18.58 16.22
C ILE A 12 19.05 -17.73 15.15
N ALA A 13 18.74 -18.34 14.01
CA ALA A 13 17.78 -17.79 13.09
C ALA A 13 16.40 -17.83 13.79
N ALA A 14 15.94 -16.69 14.30
CA ALA A 14 14.58 -16.51 14.74
C ALA A 14 13.68 -16.62 13.50
N LEU A 15 13.20 -17.84 13.23
CA LEU A 15 12.08 -18.03 12.31
C LEU A 15 10.88 -17.38 13.00
N ALA A 16 10.53 -16.16 12.57
CA ALA A 16 9.24 -15.58 12.84
C ALA A 16 8.21 -16.52 12.17
N ILE A 17 7.68 -17.47 12.91
CA ILE A 17 6.50 -18.24 12.52
C ILE A 17 5.37 -17.20 12.56
N GLN A 18 5.10 -16.56 11.43
CA GLN A 18 3.87 -15.81 11.26
C GLN A 18 2.76 -16.87 11.31
N ALA A 19 1.98 -16.84 12.39
CA ALA A 19 0.74 -17.61 12.46
C ALA A 19 -0.13 -17.13 11.31
N GLN A 20 -0.13 -17.90 10.23
CA GLN A 20 -1.02 -17.66 9.09
C GLN A 20 -2.42 -17.97 9.61
N SER A 21 -3.22 -16.91 9.77
CA SER A 21 -4.61 -17.08 10.17
C SER A 21 -5.35 -17.87 9.08
N ASP A 22 -6.07 -18.92 9.47
CA ASP A 22 -6.80 -19.83 8.56
C ASP A 22 -8.11 -19.24 8.03
N PHE A 23 -8.15 -17.90 7.80
CA PHE A 23 -9.34 -17.31 7.21
C PHE A 23 -9.47 -17.70 5.73
N PRO A 24 -10.69 -17.98 5.25
CA PRO A 24 -10.95 -18.32 3.85
C PRO A 24 -10.72 -17.13 2.90
N VAL A 25 -10.69 -15.93 3.44
CA VAL A 25 -10.31 -14.70 2.75
C VAL A 25 -9.12 -14.07 3.48
N GLN A 26 -8.15 -13.56 2.74
CA GLN A 26 -6.92 -12.96 3.26
C GLN A 26 -6.67 -11.62 2.58
N PHE A 27 -6.00 -10.69 3.28
CA PHE A 27 -5.37 -9.57 2.59
C PHE A 27 -4.13 -10.05 1.84
N ALA A 28 -3.89 -9.47 0.67
CA ALA A 28 -2.73 -9.79 -0.15
C ALA A 28 -2.20 -8.54 -0.88
N ASP A 29 -1.00 -8.67 -1.43
CA ASP A 29 -0.47 -7.72 -2.41
C ASP A 29 -0.93 -8.06 -3.84
N LYS A 30 -0.52 -7.28 -4.81
CA LYS A 30 -0.84 -7.49 -6.24
C LYS A 30 -0.34 -8.83 -6.79
N ASN A 31 0.69 -9.42 -6.18
CA ASN A 31 1.27 -10.70 -6.59
C ASN A 31 0.58 -11.89 -5.88
N GLY A 32 -0.36 -11.60 -4.97
CA GLY A 32 -1.06 -12.61 -4.19
C GLY A 32 -0.29 -13.09 -2.96
N ASN A 33 0.78 -12.40 -2.55
CA ASN A 33 1.46 -12.68 -1.29
C ASN A 33 0.58 -12.21 -0.14
N ILE A 34 0.38 -13.06 0.85
CA ILE A 34 -0.49 -12.79 2.00
C ILE A 34 0.11 -11.69 2.88
N ILE A 35 -0.72 -10.72 3.24
CA ILE A 35 -0.46 -9.72 4.26
C ILE A 35 -1.05 -10.27 5.56
N ALA A 36 -0.21 -10.47 6.57
CA ALA A 36 -0.63 -11.07 7.84
C ALA A 36 -1.71 -10.24 8.54
N ASP A 37 -2.61 -10.93 9.23
CA ASP A 37 -3.61 -10.31 10.10
C ASP A 37 -2.95 -9.42 11.15
N GLY A 38 -3.56 -8.27 11.45
CA GLY A 38 -3.02 -7.26 12.37
C GLY A 38 -1.90 -6.37 11.80
N THR A 39 -1.48 -6.58 10.54
CA THR A 39 -0.41 -5.76 9.93
C THR A 39 -0.81 -4.29 9.84
N THR A 40 0.16 -3.40 10.08
CA THR A 40 0.06 -1.97 9.75
C THR A 40 0.86 -1.67 8.49
N LEU A 41 0.19 -1.14 7.47
CA LEU A 41 0.80 -0.68 6.22
C LEU A 41 0.98 0.84 6.28
N ASN A 42 2.21 1.32 6.15
CA ASN A 42 2.51 2.74 6.04
C ASN A 42 2.58 3.11 4.56
N ILE A 43 1.66 3.96 4.10
CA ILE A 43 1.51 4.39 2.71
C ILE A 43 1.95 5.85 2.62
N THR A 44 3.05 6.10 1.93
CA THR A 44 3.64 7.44 1.73
C THR A 44 3.77 7.79 0.26
N GLU A 45 3.62 6.80 -0.63
CA GLU A 45 3.64 7.02 -2.08
C GLU A 45 2.31 7.60 -2.54
N TYR A 46 2.37 8.54 -3.47
CA TYR A 46 1.19 9.14 -4.07
C TYR A 46 1.37 9.33 -5.58
N GLU A 47 0.26 9.38 -6.27
CA GLU A 47 0.16 9.77 -7.68
C GLU A 47 -0.45 11.17 -7.73
N GLU A 48 0.05 12.01 -8.64
CA GLU A 48 -0.52 13.32 -8.92
C GLU A 48 -1.14 13.30 -10.32
N SER A 49 -2.41 13.67 -10.40
CA SER A 49 -3.11 13.79 -11.68
C SER A 49 -2.60 15.00 -12.47
N ALA A 50 -2.90 15.06 -13.76
CA ALA A 50 -2.60 16.22 -14.59
C ALA A 50 -3.27 17.53 -14.10
N PHE A 51 -4.26 17.42 -13.23
CA PHE A 51 -5.00 18.56 -12.64
C PHE A 51 -4.53 18.91 -11.23
N GLY A 52 -3.50 18.21 -10.73
CA GLY A 52 -2.95 18.43 -9.39
C GLY A 52 -3.65 17.68 -8.25
N ASP A 53 -4.60 16.80 -8.58
CA ASP A 53 -5.24 15.96 -7.56
C ASP A 53 -4.27 14.88 -7.08
N ILE A 54 -4.18 14.72 -5.77
CA ILE A 54 -3.33 13.71 -5.15
C ILE A 54 -4.14 12.47 -4.82
N MET A 55 -3.58 11.30 -5.13
CA MET A 55 -4.16 10.01 -4.80
C MET A 55 -3.13 9.08 -4.20
N MET A 56 -3.43 8.53 -3.03
CA MET A 56 -2.60 7.56 -2.33
C MET A 56 -3.30 6.21 -2.33
N ARG A 57 -2.73 5.22 -3.00
CA ARG A 57 -3.30 3.87 -3.11
C ARG A 57 -2.68 2.94 -2.07
N SER A 58 -3.52 2.17 -1.40
CA SER A 58 -3.03 1.17 -0.44
C SER A 58 -2.36 -0.03 -1.10
N GLY A 59 -2.73 -0.35 -2.34
CA GLY A 59 -2.22 -1.51 -3.04
C GLY A 59 -2.65 -2.85 -2.44
N ILE A 60 -3.72 -2.88 -1.63
CA ILE A 60 -4.23 -4.09 -1.00
C ILE A 60 -5.24 -4.82 -1.90
N PHE A 61 -5.19 -6.14 -1.82
CA PHE A 61 -6.07 -7.07 -2.51
C PHE A 61 -6.78 -7.96 -1.50
N ALA A 62 -7.98 -8.43 -1.86
CA ALA A 62 -8.69 -9.48 -1.15
C ALA A 62 -8.48 -10.79 -1.90
N LYS A 63 -7.83 -11.77 -1.26
CA LYS A 63 -7.56 -13.09 -1.82
C LYS A 63 -8.51 -14.13 -1.23
N ASN A 64 -9.28 -14.76 -2.09
CA ASN A 64 -10.02 -15.96 -1.74
C ASN A 64 -9.05 -17.16 -1.80
N THR A 65 -8.81 -17.79 -0.67
CA THR A 65 -7.88 -18.94 -0.56
C THR A 65 -8.58 -20.27 -0.76
N THR A 66 -9.89 -20.25 -1.05
CA THR A 66 -10.71 -21.45 -1.24
C THR A 66 -11.07 -21.68 -2.71
N ASP A 67 -11.56 -22.87 -3.01
CA ASP A 67 -12.07 -23.30 -4.31
C ASP A 67 -13.55 -22.93 -4.55
N LYS A 68 -14.15 -22.14 -3.65
CA LYS A 68 -15.56 -21.76 -3.70
C LYS A 68 -15.70 -20.26 -3.64
N ASP A 69 -16.78 -19.74 -4.23
CA ASP A 69 -17.14 -18.34 -4.08
C ASP A 69 -17.49 -18.04 -2.62
N LEU A 70 -16.99 -16.92 -2.13
CA LEU A 70 -17.25 -16.42 -0.79
C LEU A 70 -18.17 -15.22 -0.83
N LYS A 71 -19.20 -15.21 0.00
CA LYS A 71 -19.92 -13.99 0.32
C LYS A 71 -19.11 -13.22 1.35
N VAL A 72 -18.80 -11.98 1.07
CA VAL A 72 -17.92 -11.13 1.87
C VAL A 72 -18.51 -9.74 2.08
N LYS A 73 -17.99 -9.05 3.08
CA LYS A 73 -18.36 -7.68 3.43
C LYS A 73 -17.14 -6.97 3.99
N SER A 74 -16.96 -5.70 3.69
CA SER A 74 -15.94 -4.90 4.34
C SER A 74 -16.50 -4.06 5.46
N LYS A 75 -15.79 -4.03 6.60
CA LYS A 75 -16.00 -3.11 7.70
C LYS A 75 -14.72 -2.31 7.92
N TYR A 76 -14.85 -1.02 8.16
CA TYR A 76 -13.67 -0.19 8.41
C TYR A 76 -13.98 0.99 9.31
N THR A 77 -12.98 1.37 10.09
CA THR A 77 -13.04 2.55 10.96
C THR A 77 -11.97 3.53 10.54
N ILE A 78 -12.39 4.71 10.12
CA ILE A 78 -11.51 5.84 9.84
C ILE A 78 -11.33 6.57 11.19
N SER A 79 -10.17 6.42 11.80
CA SER A 79 -9.86 7.04 13.10
C SER A 79 -9.26 8.44 12.96
N THR A 80 -8.58 8.69 11.84
CA THR A 80 -7.98 9.98 11.50
C THR A 80 -8.17 10.23 10.00
N MET A 81 -8.54 11.45 9.63
CA MET A 81 -8.53 11.93 8.26
C MET A 81 -8.44 13.46 8.30
N ASN A 82 -7.24 14.00 8.09
CA ASN A 82 -6.99 15.44 8.23
C ASN A 82 -7.55 16.28 7.07
N SER A 83 -7.73 15.65 5.92
CA SER A 83 -8.28 16.31 4.72
C SER A 83 -8.76 15.28 3.70
N GLY A 84 -9.48 15.75 2.68
CA GLY A 84 -9.83 14.95 1.52
C GLY A 84 -10.86 13.87 1.79
N THR A 85 -10.75 12.77 1.04
CA THR A 85 -11.73 11.68 1.07
C THR A 85 -11.05 10.32 1.07
N PHE A 86 -11.63 9.36 1.78
CA PHE A 86 -11.27 7.95 1.72
C PHE A 86 -12.24 7.21 0.82
N GLN A 87 -11.74 6.38 -0.08
CA GLN A 87 -12.53 5.58 -1.01
C GLN A 87 -12.14 4.11 -0.95
N THR A 88 -13.12 3.22 -1.12
CA THR A 88 -12.89 1.79 -1.29
C THR A 88 -13.97 1.17 -2.17
N CYS A 89 -13.57 0.25 -3.07
CA CYS A 89 -14.46 -0.39 -4.05
C CYS A 89 -14.70 -1.88 -3.75
N PHE A 90 -14.48 -2.33 -2.53
CA PHE A 90 -14.64 -3.72 -2.16
C PHE A 90 -15.84 -3.93 -1.21
N PRO A 91 -16.60 -5.01 -1.39
CA PRO A 91 -16.48 -6.07 -2.42
C PRO A 91 -17.12 -5.74 -3.77
N GLY A 92 -17.78 -4.62 -3.90
CA GLY A 92 -18.54 -4.26 -5.10
C GLY A 92 -18.32 -2.80 -5.52
N ASN A 93 -19.39 -1.97 -5.41
CA ASN A 93 -19.35 -0.58 -5.82
C ASN A 93 -18.42 0.27 -4.95
N CYS A 94 -17.82 1.30 -5.54
CA CYS A 94 -17.01 2.26 -4.82
C CYS A 94 -17.85 3.12 -3.89
N VAL A 95 -17.34 3.32 -2.69
CA VAL A 95 -17.96 4.16 -1.66
C VAL A 95 -16.91 5.16 -1.17
N THR A 96 -17.27 6.43 -1.15
CA THR A 96 -16.42 7.53 -0.68
C THR A 96 -16.88 8.02 0.69
N ARG A 97 -15.93 8.32 1.58
CA ARG A 97 -16.17 8.87 2.92
C ARG A 97 -15.40 10.17 3.09
N THR A 98 -16.05 11.15 3.70
CA THR A 98 -15.50 12.48 3.95
C THR A 98 -15.28 12.77 5.44
N GLN A 99 -15.65 11.83 6.32
CA GLN A 99 -15.59 11.99 7.77
C GLN A 99 -14.98 10.75 8.43
N VAL A 100 -14.43 10.95 9.63
CA VAL A 100 -14.04 9.87 10.54
C VAL A 100 -15.26 9.14 11.04
N GLY A 101 -15.13 7.85 11.36
CA GLY A 101 -16.24 7.02 11.82
C GLY A 101 -16.06 5.56 11.43
N SER A 102 -17.03 4.74 11.85
CA SER A 102 -17.09 3.32 11.50
C SER A 102 -18.13 3.10 10.41
N TYR A 103 -17.76 2.34 9.41
CA TYR A 103 -18.52 2.13 8.19
C TYR A 103 -18.49 0.67 7.77
N GLU A 104 -19.46 0.30 6.97
CA GLU A 104 -19.49 -0.97 6.25
C GLU A 104 -19.96 -0.75 4.82
N ASN A 105 -19.50 -1.58 3.90
CA ASN A 105 -20.01 -1.63 2.54
C ASN A 105 -21.02 -2.76 2.40
N PRO A 106 -21.92 -2.70 1.41
CA PRO A 106 -22.83 -3.80 1.10
C PRO A 106 -22.07 -5.11 0.87
N GLU A 107 -22.74 -6.21 1.12
CA GLU A 107 -22.23 -7.55 0.84
C GLU A 107 -21.99 -7.74 -0.66
N GLY A 108 -21.05 -8.63 -0.99
CA GLY A 108 -20.75 -9.00 -2.36
C GLY A 108 -20.09 -10.36 -2.45
N THR A 109 -19.79 -10.79 -3.66
CA THR A 109 -19.17 -12.09 -3.92
C THR A 109 -17.70 -11.90 -4.28
N LEU A 110 -16.82 -12.64 -3.62
CA LEU A 110 -15.43 -12.83 -3.96
C LEU A 110 -15.29 -14.22 -4.60
N LEU A 111 -15.02 -14.25 -5.90
CA LEU A 111 -14.95 -15.51 -6.66
C LEU A 111 -13.83 -16.43 -6.16
N ALA A 112 -13.99 -17.72 -6.38
CA ALA A 112 -13.04 -18.75 -6.02
C ALA A 112 -11.63 -18.46 -6.53
N SER A 113 -10.62 -18.62 -5.68
CA SER A 113 -9.18 -18.48 -6.02
C SER A 113 -8.76 -17.11 -6.60
N VAL A 114 -9.63 -16.09 -6.54
CA VAL A 114 -9.33 -14.74 -7.06
C VAL A 114 -8.52 -13.92 -6.06
N ASN A 115 -7.61 -13.10 -6.60
CA ASN A 115 -6.94 -12.02 -5.92
C ASN A 115 -7.51 -10.70 -6.45
N LYS A 116 -8.47 -10.08 -5.74
CA LYS A 116 -9.24 -8.93 -6.20
C LYS A 116 -8.68 -7.65 -5.64
N ASP A 117 -8.33 -6.69 -6.50
CA ASP A 117 -7.98 -5.33 -6.09
C ASP A 117 -9.14 -4.67 -5.36
N MET A 118 -8.89 -4.15 -4.16
CA MET A 118 -9.89 -3.52 -3.33
C MET A 118 -10.07 -2.03 -3.67
N GLN A 119 -9.17 -1.47 -4.48
CA GLN A 119 -9.15 -0.05 -4.88
C GLN A 119 -9.40 0.86 -3.68
N THR A 120 -8.55 0.67 -2.66
CA THR A 120 -8.65 1.41 -1.41
C THR A 120 -7.65 2.55 -1.44
N GLU A 121 -8.15 3.78 -1.33
CA GLU A 121 -7.40 5.00 -1.62
C GLU A 121 -7.75 6.12 -0.64
N TRP A 122 -6.78 6.98 -0.37
CA TRP A 122 -7.02 8.28 0.24
C TRP A 122 -6.65 9.38 -0.75
N LEU A 123 -7.55 10.37 -0.92
CA LEU A 123 -7.39 11.53 -1.80
C LEU A 123 -7.27 12.78 -0.93
N PRO A 124 -6.05 13.10 -0.44
CA PRO A 124 -5.84 14.29 0.38
C PRO A 124 -5.97 15.57 -0.45
N THR A 125 -6.47 16.63 0.16
CA THR A 125 -6.49 17.99 -0.41
C THR A 125 -5.40 18.89 0.18
N LYS A 126 -4.72 18.45 1.23
CA LYS A 126 -3.56 19.08 1.87
C LYS A 126 -2.75 18.04 2.62
N GLU A 127 -1.54 18.38 3.01
CA GLU A 127 -0.69 17.51 3.85
C GLU A 127 -1.39 17.05 5.12
N GLY A 128 -1.07 15.84 5.57
CA GLY A 128 -1.65 15.22 6.74
C GLY A 128 -1.66 13.71 6.68
N SER A 129 -2.59 13.10 7.41
CA SER A 129 -2.72 11.64 7.49
C SER A 129 -4.17 11.19 7.44
N CYS A 130 -4.33 9.92 7.01
CA CYS A 130 -5.57 9.17 7.13
C CYS A 130 -5.25 7.79 7.69
N VAL A 131 -5.87 7.42 8.81
CA VAL A 131 -5.67 6.12 9.46
C VAL A 131 -6.97 5.34 9.44
N VAL A 132 -6.91 4.16 8.84
CA VAL A 132 -8.08 3.30 8.66
C VAL A 132 -7.76 1.89 9.14
N VAL A 133 -8.55 1.39 10.09
CA VAL A 133 -8.58 -0.04 10.42
C VAL A 133 -9.58 -0.69 9.50
N TYR A 134 -9.12 -1.61 8.66
CA TYR A 134 -9.92 -2.27 7.63
C TYR A 134 -10.03 -3.76 7.91
N GLN A 135 -11.24 -4.32 7.83
CA GLN A 135 -11.55 -5.72 8.08
C GLN A 135 -12.40 -6.29 6.94
N ILE A 136 -12.09 -7.52 6.55
CA ILE A 136 -12.92 -8.28 5.61
C ILE A 136 -13.69 -9.33 6.41
N ASN A 137 -15.01 -9.20 6.49
CA ASN A 137 -15.88 -10.22 7.06
C ASN A 137 -16.35 -11.17 5.95
N TYR A 138 -16.62 -12.41 6.30
CA TYR A 138 -17.11 -13.44 5.40
C TYR A 138 -18.32 -14.17 6.00
N PHE A 139 -19.07 -14.87 5.17
CA PHE A 139 -20.28 -15.57 5.59
C PHE A 139 -20.10 -17.08 5.46
N GLU A 140 -20.47 -17.79 6.49
CA GLU A 140 -20.49 -19.26 6.52
C GLU A 140 -21.93 -19.74 6.70
N LYS A 141 -22.26 -20.83 6.01
CA LYS A 141 -23.53 -21.56 6.25
C LYS A 141 -23.34 -22.60 7.34
N ASN A 142 -24.20 -22.56 8.33
CA ASN A 142 -24.25 -23.64 9.33
C ASN A 142 -24.86 -24.92 8.71
N THR A 143 -24.93 -25.97 9.51
CA THR A 143 -25.51 -27.28 9.11
C THR A 143 -26.97 -27.22 8.66
N PHE A 144 -27.70 -26.14 9.03
CA PHE A 144 -29.09 -25.90 8.62
C PHE A 144 -29.18 -24.96 7.40
N GLY A 145 -28.06 -24.59 6.78
CA GLY A 145 -28.03 -23.68 5.63
C GLY A 145 -28.19 -22.20 5.96
N ILE A 146 -28.22 -21.83 7.26
CA ILE A 146 -28.37 -20.44 7.70
C ILE A 146 -26.99 -19.76 7.60
N GLU A 147 -26.94 -18.66 6.87
CA GLU A 147 -25.74 -17.83 6.76
C GLU A 147 -25.49 -17.05 8.05
N LYS A 148 -24.25 -17.07 8.49
CA LYS A 148 -23.76 -16.28 9.64
C LYS A 148 -22.51 -15.50 9.24
N GLU A 149 -22.53 -14.21 9.52
CA GLU A 149 -21.36 -13.33 9.37
C GLU A 149 -20.27 -13.74 10.39
N LYS A 150 -19.04 -13.80 9.92
CA LYS A 150 -17.84 -14.11 10.68
C LYS A 150 -16.83 -12.98 10.52
N ASP A 151 -16.16 -12.65 11.60
CA ASP A 151 -15.02 -11.75 11.55
C ASP A 151 -13.87 -12.43 10.83
N GLY A 152 -13.30 -11.74 9.84
CA GLY A 152 -12.11 -12.16 9.11
C GLY A 152 -10.90 -11.28 9.41
N PRO A 153 -9.87 -11.31 8.56
CA PRO A 153 -8.63 -10.62 8.79
C PRO A 153 -8.81 -9.10 8.87
N LYS A 154 -7.92 -8.45 9.63
CA LYS A 154 -7.90 -7.02 9.88
C LYS A 154 -6.52 -6.46 9.65
N ILE A 155 -6.42 -5.28 9.04
CA ILE A 155 -5.16 -4.53 8.87
C ILE A 155 -5.38 -3.06 9.18
N THR A 156 -4.29 -2.35 9.45
CA THR A 156 -4.30 -0.89 9.59
C THR A 156 -3.63 -0.25 8.38
N LEU A 157 -4.32 0.66 7.72
CA LEU A 157 -3.78 1.51 6.64
C LEU A 157 -3.44 2.87 7.22
N ASN A 158 -2.18 3.23 7.20
CA ASN A 158 -1.67 4.49 7.71
C ASN A 158 -1.12 5.31 6.53
N PHE A 159 -1.98 6.16 5.95
CA PHE A 159 -1.60 7.07 4.87
C PHE A 159 -0.98 8.34 5.46
N THR A 160 0.14 8.78 4.88
CA THR A 160 0.78 10.06 5.24
C THR A 160 1.17 10.79 3.96
N TYR A 161 0.51 11.91 3.71
CA TYR A 161 0.83 12.81 2.61
C TYR A 161 1.63 14.00 3.12
N SER A 162 2.80 14.21 2.53
CA SER A 162 3.65 15.36 2.81
C SER A 162 4.37 15.78 1.53
N THR A 163 4.34 17.07 1.22
CA THR A 163 5.08 17.65 0.09
C THR A 163 6.52 17.98 0.47
N THR A 164 6.81 18.06 1.78
CA THR A 164 8.19 18.12 2.29
C THR A 164 8.75 16.70 2.40
N GLY A 165 8.68 15.98 1.28
CA GLY A 165 9.02 14.58 1.24
C GLY A 165 10.46 14.34 1.62
N VAL A 166 10.67 13.63 2.70
CA VAL A 166 11.56 12.48 2.59
C VAL A 166 10.83 11.54 1.62
N VAL A 167 11.15 11.64 0.34
CA VAL A 167 10.93 10.53 -0.58
C VAL A 167 11.47 9.34 0.18
N SER A 168 10.58 8.43 0.58
CA SER A 168 10.98 7.16 1.19
C SER A 168 12.15 6.68 0.36
N ALA A 169 13.33 6.58 0.98
CA ALA A 169 14.53 6.18 0.27
C ALA A 169 14.24 4.82 -0.33
N LYS A 170 13.80 4.80 -1.57
CA LYS A 170 13.96 3.62 -2.41
C LYS A 170 15.44 3.34 -2.34
N THR A 171 15.77 2.31 -1.56
CA THR A 171 17.09 1.68 -1.47
C THR A 171 18.17 2.48 -2.18
N ASP A 172 19.10 3.02 -1.42
CA ASP A 172 20.21 3.88 -1.81
C ASP A 172 20.81 3.54 -3.18
N LYS A 173 20.14 3.95 -4.24
CA LYS A 173 20.75 3.98 -5.56
C LYS A 173 21.66 5.19 -5.57
N ALA A 174 22.93 4.98 -5.33
CA ALA A 174 23.90 6.05 -5.43
C ALA A 174 23.79 6.68 -6.82
N VAL A 175 23.70 8.02 -6.86
CA VAL A 175 23.64 8.77 -8.12
C VAL A 175 25.01 8.72 -8.76
N SER A 176 25.09 8.16 -9.97
CA SER A 176 26.29 8.13 -10.80
C SER A 176 26.51 9.45 -11.52
N SER A 177 25.44 10.01 -12.11
CA SER A 177 25.49 11.32 -12.77
C SER A 177 24.12 11.97 -12.86
N GLN A 178 24.10 13.30 -12.96
CA GLN A 178 22.90 14.08 -13.26
C GLN A 178 23.18 15.02 -14.43
N THR A 179 22.21 15.09 -15.34
CA THR A 179 22.24 15.97 -16.52
C THR A 179 20.94 16.77 -16.60
N CYS A 180 21.04 18.05 -16.87
CA CYS A 180 19.90 18.93 -17.03
C CYS A 180 19.71 19.30 -18.51
N TYR A 181 18.45 19.33 -18.95
CA TYR A 181 18.04 19.70 -20.29
C TYR A 181 16.98 20.79 -20.21
N ASP A 182 16.96 21.67 -21.23
CA ASP A 182 15.81 22.57 -21.41
C ASP A 182 14.58 21.79 -21.95
N LEU A 183 13.46 22.50 -22.11
CA LEU A 183 12.22 21.89 -22.64
C LEU A 183 12.33 21.48 -24.11
N GLN A 184 13.34 21.95 -24.84
CA GLN A 184 13.65 21.56 -26.22
C GLN A 184 14.64 20.40 -26.28
N GLY A 185 15.06 19.84 -25.13
CA GLY A 185 15.97 18.69 -25.06
C GLY A 185 17.45 19.07 -25.20
N ARG A 186 17.81 20.35 -25.18
CA ARG A 186 19.22 20.78 -25.26
C ARG A 186 19.87 20.69 -23.88
N LEU A 187 21.08 20.16 -23.87
CA LEU A 187 21.87 20.02 -22.65
C LEU A 187 22.21 21.41 -22.05
N LEU A 188 21.95 21.55 -20.76
CA LEU A 188 22.33 22.75 -20.00
C LEU A 188 23.62 22.47 -19.24
N SER A 189 24.65 23.28 -19.45
CA SER A 189 25.93 23.19 -18.72
C SER A 189 25.78 23.59 -17.24
N GLN A 190 24.83 24.49 -16.96
CA GLN A 190 24.37 24.82 -15.61
C GLN A 190 22.85 24.99 -15.60
N PRO A 191 22.16 24.51 -14.56
CA PRO A 191 20.73 24.74 -14.44
C PRO A 191 20.46 26.22 -14.18
N GLY A 192 19.91 26.92 -15.17
CA GLY A 192 19.39 28.27 -15.02
C GLY A 192 18.08 28.31 -14.25
N LYS A 193 17.62 29.51 -13.84
CA LYS A 193 16.29 29.70 -13.26
C LYS A 193 15.21 29.29 -14.27
N GLY A 194 14.21 28.54 -13.81
CA GLY A 194 13.09 28.11 -14.65
C GLY A 194 12.88 26.60 -14.66
N LEU A 195 12.04 26.14 -15.58
CA LEU A 195 11.70 24.71 -15.72
C LEU A 195 12.77 23.99 -16.53
N CYS A 196 13.31 22.91 -15.97
CA CYS A 196 14.25 22.02 -16.67
C CYS A 196 13.88 20.55 -16.49
N VAL A 197 14.41 19.70 -17.35
CA VAL A 197 14.30 18.24 -17.27
C VAL A 197 15.61 17.70 -16.71
N VAL A 198 15.56 17.07 -15.54
CA VAL A 198 16.72 16.47 -14.89
C VAL A 198 16.71 14.96 -15.16
N LYS A 199 17.73 14.47 -15.85
CA LYS A 199 17.99 13.03 -16.01
C LYS A 199 19.03 12.60 -14.98
N THR A 200 18.67 11.64 -14.14
CA THR A 200 19.56 11.03 -13.14
C THR A 200 19.91 9.61 -13.59
N VAL A 201 21.17 9.28 -13.61
CA VAL A 201 21.68 7.93 -13.83
C VAL A 201 22.18 7.41 -12.48
N TYR A 202 21.75 6.22 -12.10
CA TYR A 202 22.17 5.57 -10.87
C TYR A 202 23.31 4.58 -11.11
N THR A 203 24.03 4.21 -10.07
CA THR A 203 25.16 3.27 -10.14
C THR A 203 24.79 1.88 -10.60
N ASP A 204 23.50 1.50 -10.50
CA ASP A 204 22.97 0.24 -11.01
C ASP A 204 22.58 0.28 -12.51
N GLY A 205 22.90 1.39 -13.21
CA GLY A 205 22.58 1.60 -14.62
C GLY A 205 21.16 2.03 -14.91
N THR A 206 20.26 2.10 -13.91
CA THR A 206 18.91 2.60 -14.11
C THR A 206 18.90 4.12 -14.25
N THR A 207 17.86 4.67 -14.91
CA THR A 207 17.72 6.12 -15.11
C THR A 207 16.36 6.61 -14.63
N SER A 208 16.34 7.83 -14.10
CA SER A 208 15.12 8.57 -13.77
C SER A 208 15.13 9.91 -14.47
N THR A 209 13.97 10.37 -14.92
CA THR A 209 13.83 11.68 -15.58
C THR A 209 12.66 12.43 -14.94
N VAL A 210 12.94 13.62 -14.41
CA VAL A 210 11.93 14.45 -13.73
C VAL A 210 11.98 15.88 -14.22
N LYS A 211 10.84 16.56 -14.32
CA LYS A 211 10.77 18.02 -14.52
C LYS A 211 10.96 18.71 -13.18
N ARG A 212 11.81 19.71 -13.13
CA ARG A 212 12.12 20.46 -11.91
C ARG A 212 12.15 21.96 -12.20
N VAL A 213 11.57 22.73 -11.29
CA VAL A 213 11.69 24.20 -11.31
C VAL A 213 12.92 24.59 -10.49
N MET A 214 13.89 25.20 -11.14
CA MET A 214 15.10 25.74 -10.50
C MET A 214 14.83 27.18 -10.09
N LYS A 215 15.08 27.51 -8.82
CA LYS A 215 14.88 28.85 -8.23
C LYS A 215 16.12 29.72 -8.35
#